data_f8f3176a98786a0d1d78664dab5c523f
#
_entry.id   f8f3176a98786a0d1d78664dab5c523f
#
_cell.length_a   1.000
_cell.length_b   1.000
_cell.length_c   1.000
_cell.angle_alpha   90.00
_cell.angle_beta   90.00
_cell.angle_gamma   90.00
#
_symmetry.space_group_name_H-M   'P 1'
#
loop_
_entity.id
_entity.type
_entity.pdbx_description
1 polymer ?
#
loop_
_entity_poly.entity_id
_entity_poly.type
_entity_poly.pdbx_seq_one_letter_code
_entity_poly.pdbx_strand_id
1 'polypeptide(L)'
;MPDLYSQQQLQSAQDCINTCAEMRSSGALEDVLRHNLSSYLRLMFTDNPSWVTLHISGSEAQVEFSRNQNQHRGFVDSLVGATAIEYEGNLQNSSKFRTGYGQVEEYCAGLLNLGYPAENIRGVLSDTVQWYAYTLKIVNDDSQGDYSAADIELIEIESLNCETDTNSNYLLLDFLDKHLGRIGSRLINAESINSDLGFDSSLAQEYIPRLTQALQEISESKPEYSELIKSVWNRFVNSIRESETEDAFNVEFYVNEYYLTTVAKFLCANVINGNALISDTGEAESILNGDFFKLRGYANVVEYDFFGWLNNLPIHSTIIELTEKIQLDLRAYDYSLTIQEDLFSNLFSE
;
A
#
# COMPACT_ATOMS: atom_id res chain seq x y z
N MET A 1 -19.49 -7.42 2.17
CA MET A 1 -18.06 -7.50 2.50
C MET A 1 -17.90 -8.71 3.40
N PRO A 2 -17.02 -9.65 3.10
CA PRO A 2 -16.55 -10.57 4.13
C PRO A 2 -15.92 -9.70 5.21
N ASP A 3 -16.33 -9.91 6.46
CA ASP A 3 -15.86 -9.10 7.59
C ASP A 3 -14.41 -9.48 7.92
N LEU A 4 -13.44 -8.78 7.29
CA LEU A 4 -12.02 -8.97 7.60
C LEU A 4 -11.74 -8.75 9.08
N TYR A 5 -12.53 -7.87 9.70
CA TYR A 5 -12.47 -7.55 11.11
C TYR A 5 -13.78 -7.88 11.80
N SER A 6 -13.71 -8.51 12.96
CA SER A 6 -14.87 -8.80 13.77
C SER A 6 -15.56 -7.52 14.26
N GLN A 7 -16.85 -7.61 14.57
CA GLN A 7 -17.61 -6.50 15.16
C GLN A 7 -16.95 -5.95 16.44
N GLN A 8 -16.29 -6.81 17.20
CA GLN A 8 -15.56 -6.39 18.40
C GLN A 8 -14.33 -5.54 18.06
N GLN A 9 -13.56 -5.91 17.03
CA GLN A 9 -12.42 -5.16 16.55
C GLN A 9 -12.86 -3.78 16.03
N LEU A 10 -13.90 -3.74 15.18
CA LEU A 10 -14.49 -2.51 14.65
C LEU A 10 -15.01 -1.59 15.76
N GLN A 11 -15.64 -2.14 16.78
CA GLN A 11 -16.09 -1.35 17.94
C GLN A 11 -14.90 -0.82 18.74
N SER A 12 -13.88 -1.64 18.98
CA SER A 12 -12.66 -1.21 19.68
C SER A 12 -11.93 -0.10 18.93
N ALA A 13 -11.88 -0.17 17.60
CA ALA A 13 -11.32 0.88 16.76
C ALA A 13 -12.14 2.18 16.85
N GLN A 14 -13.48 2.09 16.81
CA GLN A 14 -14.34 3.26 16.97
C GLN A 14 -14.18 3.92 18.34
N ASP A 15 -14.11 3.13 19.40
CA ASP A 15 -13.89 3.64 20.76
C ASP A 15 -12.50 4.30 20.89
N CYS A 16 -11.48 3.72 20.25
CA CYS A 16 -10.14 4.31 20.15
C CYS A 16 -10.20 5.69 19.50
N ILE A 17 -10.80 5.78 18.31
CA ILE A 17 -10.92 7.03 17.55
C ILE A 17 -11.60 8.11 18.39
N ASN A 18 -12.76 7.80 18.97
CA ASN A 18 -13.53 8.73 19.78
C ASN A 18 -12.71 9.25 20.97
N THR A 19 -12.07 8.34 21.70
CA THR A 19 -11.26 8.69 22.88
C THR A 19 -10.03 9.51 22.49
N CYS A 20 -9.31 9.11 21.43
CA CYS A 20 -8.14 9.86 20.96
C CYS A 20 -8.52 11.26 20.45
N ALA A 21 -9.63 11.40 19.75
CA ALA A 21 -10.12 12.70 19.27
C ALA A 21 -10.50 13.63 20.43
N GLU A 22 -11.19 13.12 21.46
CA GLU A 22 -11.49 13.89 22.68
C GLU A 22 -10.21 14.31 23.42
N MET A 23 -9.27 13.40 23.60
CA MET A 23 -8.00 13.67 24.28
C MET A 23 -7.17 14.70 23.52
N ARG A 24 -7.06 14.57 22.18
CA ARG A 24 -6.38 15.55 21.32
C ARG A 24 -7.03 16.93 21.41
N SER A 25 -8.36 17.01 21.34
CA SER A 25 -9.10 18.28 21.45
C SER A 25 -8.96 18.95 22.80
N SER A 26 -8.75 18.18 23.86
CA SER A 26 -8.49 18.69 25.21
C SER A 26 -7.03 19.11 25.45
N GLY A 27 -6.15 18.92 24.44
CA GLY A 27 -4.73 19.25 24.55
C GLY A 27 -3.93 18.25 25.36
N ALA A 28 -4.31 16.97 25.33
CA ALA A 28 -3.56 15.91 26.00
C ALA A 28 -2.12 15.86 25.47
N LEU A 29 -1.19 15.49 26.36
CA LEU A 29 0.20 15.29 25.98
C LEU A 29 0.33 14.05 25.09
N GLU A 30 1.31 14.07 24.23
CA GLU A 30 1.66 13.05 23.25
C GLU A 30 1.80 11.65 23.87
N ASP A 31 2.56 11.54 24.97
CA ASP A 31 2.69 10.29 25.71
C ASP A 31 1.35 9.71 26.20
N VAL A 32 0.41 10.57 26.56
CA VAL A 32 -0.93 10.14 27.02
C VAL A 32 -1.73 9.58 25.83
N LEU A 33 -1.64 10.21 24.65
CA LEU A 33 -2.27 9.73 23.43
C LEU A 33 -1.70 8.37 23.02
N ARG A 34 -0.37 8.23 23.03
CA ARG A 34 0.34 6.98 22.70
C ARG A 34 -0.03 5.83 23.65
N HIS A 35 -0.06 6.08 24.96
CA HIS A 35 -0.45 5.07 25.93
C HIS A 35 -1.90 4.62 25.78
N ASN A 36 -2.80 5.55 25.49
CA ASN A 36 -4.20 5.24 25.24
C ASN A 36 -4.34 4.35 23.98
N LEU A 37 -3.70 4.74 22.88
CA LEU A 37 -3.65 3.94 21.67
C LEU A 37 -3.13 2.52 21.94
N SER A 38 -2.01 2.39 22.67
CA SER A 38 -1.42 1.08 23.00
C SER A 38 -2.38 0.15 23.75
N SER A 39 -3.28 0.72 24.54
CA SER A 39 -4.33 -0.05 25.24
C SER A 39 -5.37 -0.58 24.26
N TYR A 40 -5.78 0.23 23.29
CA TYR A 40 -6.74 -0.17 22.26
C TYR A 40 -6.14 -1.14 21.24
N LEU A 41 -4.85 -1.01 20.90
CA LEU A 41 -4.19 -1.93 19.97
C LEU A 41 -4.31 -3.39 20.44
N ARG A 42 -4.23 -3.64 21.75
CA ARG A 42 -4.41 -4.98 22.32
C ARG A 42 -5.83 -5.51 22.13
N LEU A 43 -6.82 -4.65 22.09
CA LEU A 43 -8.23 -5.02 21.89
C LEU A 43 -8.55 -5.21 20.40
N MET A 44 -7.94 -4.40 19.54
CA MET A 44 -8.12 -4.45 18.09
C MET A 44 -7.45 -5.67 17.45
N PHE A 45 -6.28 -6.09 17.97
CA PHE A 45 -5.44 -7.13 17.37
C PHE A 45 -5.20 -8.31 18.32
N THR A 46 -6.26 -8.82 18.94
CA THR A 46 -6.21 -9.99 19.83
C THR A 46 -5.73 -11.24 19.13
N ASP A 47 -6.01 -11.36 17.82
CA ASP A 47 -5.70 -12.54 17.03
C ASP A 47 -4.26 -12.52 16.47
N ASN A 48 -3.63 -11.34 16.42
CA ASN A 48 -2.25 -11.18 16.01
C ASN A 48 -1.50 -10.21 16.93
N PRO A 49 -1.18 -10.61 18.16
CA PRO A 49 -0.60 -9.71 19.17
C PRO A 49 0.91 -9.48 18.96
N SER A 50 1.55 -10.16 18.03
CA SER A 50 3.03 -10.13 17.90
C SER A 50 3.55 -8.72 17.60
N TRP A 51 2.98 -8.03 16.61
CA TRP A 51 3.40 -6.68 16.28
C TRP A 51 2.98 -5.64 17.33
N VAL A 52 1.84 -5.84 17.99
CA VAL A 52 1.40 -4.99 19.12
C VAL A 52 2.41 -5.08 20.26
N THR A 53 2.94 -6.28 20.51
CA THR A 53 4.01 -6.49 21.48
C THR A 53 5.29 -5.76 21.05
N LEU A 54 5.65 -5.84 19.77
CA LEU A 54 6.81 -5.11 19.22
C LEU A 54 6.61 -3.60 19.32
N HIS A 55 5.41 -3.09 18.98
CA HIS A 55 5.08 -1.66 19.11
C HIS A 55 5.28 -1.17 20.54
N ILE A 56 4.83 -1.92 21.53
CA ILE A 56 4.96 -1.55 22.94
C ILE A 56 6.40 -1.69 23.44
N SER A 57 7.07 -2.78 23.08
CA SER A 57 8.46 -3.04 23.49
C SER A 57 9.49 -2.19 22.71
N GLY A 58 9.14 -1.76 21.50
CA GLY A 58 9.93 -0.84 20.69
C GLY A 58 9.77 0.64 21.05
N SER A 59 8.99 0.96 22.09
CA SER A 59 8.88 2.33 22.59
C SER A 59 10.24 2.86 23.00
N GLU A 60 10.55 4.09 22.54
CA GLU A 60 11.83 4.75 22.83
C GLU A 60 13.05 3.95 22.33
N ALA A 61 12.87 3.23 21.22
CA ALA A 61 13.97 2.52 20.58
C ALA A 61 15.02 3.52 20.07
N GLN A 62 16.28 3.25 20.41
CA GLN A 62 17.38 4.12 20.00
C GLN A 62 17.75 3.85 18.54
N VAL A 63 17.79 4.90 17.73
CA VAL A 63 18.28 4.87 16.34
C VAL A 63 19.42 5.88 16.19
N GLU A 64 20.49 5.47 15.52
CA GLU A 64 21.62 6.33 15.20
C GLU A 64 21.50 6.83 13.77
N PHE A 65 21.64 8.14 13.57
CA PHE A 65 21.56 8.78 12.26
C PHE A 65 22.59 9.91 12.14
N SER A 66 22.91 10.30 10.91
CA SER A 66 23.85 11.38 10.64
C SER A 66 23.13 12.72 10.49
N ARG A 67 23.62 13.76 11.16
CA ARG A 67 23.15 15.14 11.00
C ARG A 67 24.35 16.07 10.96
N ASN A 68 24.51 16.82 9.88
CA ASN A 68 25.64 17.75 9.69
C ASN A 68 27.02 17.09 9.89
N GLN A 69 27.23 15.90 9.36
CA GLN A 69 28.45 15.09 9.48
C GLN A 69 28.80 14.65 10.90
N ASN A 70 27.87 14.72 11.83
CA ASN A 70 27.99 14.20 13.18
C ASN A 70 27.00 13.06 13.40
N GLN A 71 27.41 12.02 14.08
CA GLN A 71 26.51 10.97 14.54
C GLN A 71 25.63 11.49 15.67
N HIS A 72 24.34 11.35 15.51
CA HIS A 72 23.34 11.66 16.53
C HIS A 72 22.59 10.38 16.92
N ARG A 73 21.99 10.43 18.10
CA ARG A 73 21.12 9.38 18.61
C ARG A 73 19.74 9.99 18.83
N GLY A 74 18.72 9.37 18.26
CA GLY A 74 17.32 9.70 18.50
C GLY A 74 16.62 8.51 19.14
N PHE A 75 15.48 8.80 19.74
CA PHE A 75 14.59 7.80 20.29
C PHE A 75 13.30 7.84 19.48
N VAL A 76 13.05 6.77 18.73
CA VAL A 76 11.80 6.59 17.98
C VAL A 76 10.70 6.30 18.98
N ASP A 77 9.55 6.97 18.87
CA ASP A 77 8.42 6.73 19.76
C ASP A 77 7.96 5.28 19.75
N SER A 78 8.00 4.62 18.60
CA SER A 78 7.86 3.17 18.50
C SER A 78 8.56 2.63 17.26
N LEU A 79 9.17 1.46 17.40
CA LEU A 79 9.82 0.72 16.31
C LEU A 79 9.18 -0.66 16.18
N VAL A 80 8.64 -0.96 15.00
CA VAL A 80 8.07 -2.27 14.68
C VAL A 80 8.78 -2.83 13.45
N GLY A 81 9.75 -3.73 13.67
CA GLY A 81 10.61 -4.21 12.61
C GLY A 81 11.36 -3.06 11.91
N ALA A 82 11.13 -2.86 10.62
CA ALA A 82 11.69 -1.75 9.85
C ALA A 82 10.75 -0.53 9.75
N THR A 83 9.71 -0.44 10.58
CA THR A 83 8.77 0.67 10.61
C THR A 83 9.04 1.57 11.82
N ALA A 84 9.48 2.79 11.56
CA ALA A 84 9.65 3.83 12.57
C ALA A 84 8.36 4.65 12.69
N ILE A 85 7.87 4.82 13.91
CA ILE A 85 6.63 5.55 14.20
C ILE A 85 6.95 6.73 15.09
N GLU A 86 6.52 7.91 14.65
CA GLU A 86 6.60 9.15 15.42
C GLU A 86 5.20 9.63 15.77
N TYR A 87 4.98 9.96 17.01
CA TYR A 87 3.73 10.51 17.50
C TYR A 87 3.88 11.98 17.85
N GLU A 88 2.91 12.78 17.44
CA GLU A 88 2.84 14.22 17.76
C GLU A 88 1.49 14.56 18.40
N GLY A 89 1.44 15.58 19.19
CA GLY A 89 0.22 15.93 19.93
C GLY A 89 -0.94 16.41 19.05
N ASN A 90 -0.67 17.06 17.91
CA ASN A 90 -1.69 17.53 16.97
C ASN A 90 -1.07 17.88 15.63
N LEU A 91 -1.33 17.09 14.61
CA LEU A 91 -0.82 17.27 13.24
C LEU A 91 -1.56 18.33 12.41
N GLN A 92 -2.69 18.86 12.88
CA GLN A 92 -3.32 20.04 12.27
C GLN A 92 -2.45 21.29 12.44
N ASN A 93 -1.52 21.28 13.41
CA ASN A 93 -0.52 22.31 13.56
C ASN A 93 0.65 22.06 12.62
N SER A 94 0.80 22.92 11.61
CA SER A 94 1.83 22.78 10.57
C SER A 94 3.27 22.76 11.11
N SER A 95 3.53 23.39 12.29
CA SER A 95 4.85 23.32 12.92
C SER A 95 5.11 21.94 13.50
N LYS A 96 4.12 21.36 14.17
CA LYS A 96 4.17 20.01 14.72
C LYS A 96 4.34 18.96 13.61
N PHE A 97 3.51 19.07 12.56
CA PHE A 97 3.64 18.20 11.38
C PHE A 97 5.06 18.23 10.81
N ARG A 98 5.63 19.44 10.60
CA ARG A 98 6.98 19.58 10.02
C ARG A 98 8.06 19.00 10.94
N THR A 99 7.92 19.16 12.26
CA THR A 99 8.86 18.60 13.22
C THR A 99 8.81 17.07 13.18
N GLY A 100 7.63 16.47 13.32
CA GLY A 100 7.47 15.02 13.29
C GLY A 100 7.90 14.42 11.95
N TYR A 101 7.55 15.06 10.82
CA TYR A 101 8.02 14.62 9.51
C TYR A 101 9.54 14.57 9.41
N GLY A 102 10.25 15.60 9.88
CA GLY A 102 11.72 15.62 9.90
C GLY A 102 12.32 14.53 10.81
N GLN A 103 11.66 14.20 11.93
CA GLN A 103 12.08 13.09 12.79
C GLN A 103 11.90 11.74 12.08
N VAL A 104 10.77 11.54 11.39
CA VAL A 104 10.56 10.32 10.60
C VAL A 104 11.64 10.18 9.51
N GLU A 105 12.03 11.27 8.82
CA GLU A 105 13.14 11.23 7.86
C GLU A 105 14.45 10.77 8.51
N GLU A 106 14.79 11.33 9.67
CA GLU A 106 16.01 10.96 10.40
C GLU A 106 16.01 9.49 10.83
N TYR A 107 14.87 8.98 11.31
CA TYR A 107 14.75 7.60 11.73
C TYR A 107 14.81 6.62 10.56
N CYS A 108 14.18 6.95 9.43
CA CYS A 108 14.28 6.15 8.21
C CYS A 108 15.71 6.08 7.68
N ALA A 109 16.46 7.19 7.70
CA ALA A 109 17.88 7.19 7.38
C ALA A 109 18.70 6.34 8.36
N GLY A 110 18.38 6.40 9.65
CA GLY A 110 19.00 5.56 10.66
C GLY A 110 18.75 4.07 10.46
N LEU A 111 17.56 3.68 10.01
CA LEU A 111 17.26 2.28 9.68
C LEU A 111 18.05 1.79 8.47
N LEU A 112 18.29 2.64 7.45
CA LEU A 112 19.23 2.33 6.37
C LEU A 112 20.64 2.06 6.91
N ASN A 113 21.12 2.89 7.83
CA ASN A 113 22.45 2.73 8.44
C ASN A 113 22.55 1.45 9.28
N LEU A 114 21.44 0.95 9.81
CA LEU A 114 21.37 -0.36 10.49
C LEU A 114 21.32 -1.54 9.52
N GLY A 115 21.28 -1.28 8.21
CA GLY A 115 21.32 -2.30 7.16
C GLY A 115 19.95 -2.85 6.75
N TYR A 116 18.85 -2.19 7.14
CA TYR A 116 17.55 -2.55 6.60
C TYR A 116 17.46 -2.18 5.11
N PRO A 117 16.94 -3.05 4.24
CA PRO A 117 16.71 -2.73 2.84
C PRO A 117 15.73 -1.55 2.71
N ALA A 118 16.02 -0.61 1.82
CA ALA A 118 15.22 0.61 1.63
C ALA A 118 13.73 0.31 1.38
N GLU A 119 13.45 -0.72 0.58
CA GLU A 119 12.11 -1.18 0.25
C GLU A 119 11.30 -1.69 1.45
N ASN A 120 11.98 -2.12 2.52
CA ASN A 120 11.34 -2.62 3.74
C ASN A 120 11.09 -1.52 4.77
N ILE A 121 11.79 -0.38 4.64
CA ILE A 121 11.67 0.71 5.61
C ILE A 121 10.36 1.46 5.39
N ARG A 122 9.68 1.75 6.50
CA ARG A 122 8.48 2.59 6.56
C ARG A 122 8.66 3.65 7.63
N GLY A 123 8.16 4.84 7.32
CA GLY A 123 7.96 5.90 8.28
C GLY A 123 6.47 6.08 8.53
N VAL A 124 6.07 6.20 9.77
CA VAL A 124 4.69 6.54 10.15
C VAL A 124 4.72 7.77 11.04
N LEU A 125 3.88 8.74 10.71
CA LEU A 125 3.65 9.93 11.53
C LEU A 125 2.18 9.98 11.93
N SER A 126 1.89 10.16 13.23
CA SER A 126 0.51 10.19 13.71
C SER A 126 0.31 11.11 14.91
N ASP A 127 -0.91 11.64 15.06
CA ASP A 127 -1.42 12.20 16.31
C ASP A 127 -2.55 11.32 16.91
N THR A 128 -2.53 10.01 16.54
CA THR A 128 -3.51 8.99 16.88
C THR A 128 -4.89 9.15 16.22
N VAL A 129 -5.14 10.26 15.54
CA VAL A 129 -6.35 10.56 14.79
C VAL A 129 -6.04 10.77 13.30
N GLN A 130 -4.95 11.45 13.02
CA GLN A 130 -4.39 11.58 11.67
C GLN A 130 -3.18 10.67 11.55
N TRP A 131 -3.10 9.93 10.46
CA TRP A 131 -2.08 8.95 10.18
C TRP A 131 -1.50 9.18 8.80
N TYR A 132 -0.19 9.11 8.68
CA TYR A 132 0.54 9.21 7.42
C TYR A 132 1.57 8.10 7.37
N ALA A 133 1.58 7.35 6.29
CA ALA A 133 2.57 6.31 6.03
C ALA A 133 3.45 6.71 4.85
N TYR A 134 4.75 6.48 4.99
CA TYR A 134 5.75 6.82 4.00
C TYR A 134 6.62 5.63 3.66
N THR A 135 7.01 5.53 2.41
CA THR A 135 8.19 4.78 1.98
C THR A 135 9.34 5.77 1.73
N LEU A 136 10.55 5.28 1.58
CA LEU A 136 11.67 6.13 1.28
C LEU A 136 12.26 5.83 -0.10
N LYS A 137 12.85 6.88 -0.69
CA LYS A 137 13.69 6.81 -1.88
C LYS A 137 15.06 7.40 -1.54
N ILE A 138 16.12 6.68 -1.87
CA ILE A 138 17.48 7.21 -1.77
C ILE A 138 17.69 8.19 -2.93
N VAL A 139 17.97 9.45 -2.61
CA VAL A 139 18.22 10.52 -3.59
C VAL A 139 19.70 10.84 -3.75
N ASN A 140 20.52 10.49 -2.75
CA ASN A 140 21.97 10.61 -2.79
C ASN A 140 22.63 9.33 -2.26
N ASP A 141 23.22 8.55 -3.15
CA ASP A 141 23.86 7.26 -2.84
C ASP A 141 25.38 7.37 -2.57
N ASP A 142 25.90 8.60 -2.51
CA ASP A 142 27.31 8.85 -2.23
C ASP A 142 27.70 8.71 -0.73
N SER A 143 26.76 8.32 0.11
CA SER A 143 26.89 8.30 1.58
C SER A 143 27.79 7.20 2.13
N GLN A 144 28.25 6.23 1.31
CA GLN A 144 29.05 5.06 1.73
C GLN A 144 28.43 4.28 2.92
N GLY A 145 27.11 4.32 3.06
CA GLY A 145 26.39 3.64 4.12
C GLY A 145 26.21 4.48 5.41
N ASP A 146 26.45 5.79 5.35
CA ASP A 146 26.16 6.72 6.45
C ASP A 146 25.10 7.76 5.96
N TYR A 147 23.87 7.31 5.84
CA TYR A 147 22.75 8.09 5.35
C TYR A 147 22.26 9.10 6.39
N SER A 148 21.89 10.28 5.92
CA SER A 148 21.22 11.34 6.67
C SER A 148 19.83 11.62 6.06
N ALA A 149 19.00 12.42 6.73
CA ALA A 149 17.73 12.87 6.17
C ALA A 149 17.87 13.60 4.81
N ALA A 150 19.03 14.20 4.51
CA ALA A 150 19.29 14.86 3.24
C ALA A 150 19.56 13.88 2.07
N ASP A 151 19.84 12.61 2.37
CA ASP A 151 20.17 11.58 1.39
C ASP A 151 18.96 10.76 0.97
N ILE A 152 17.81 11.00 1.62
CA ILE A 152 16.54 10.30 1.35
C ILE A 152 15.42 11.30 1.08
N GLU A 153 14.38 10.80 0.42
CA GLU A 153 13.09 11.47 0.22
C GLU A 153 11.99 10.55 0.73
N LEU A 154 11.13 11.03 1.61
CA LEU A 154 9.93 10.30 2.02
C LEU A 154 8.82 10.50 1.01
N ILE A 155 8.26 9.41 0.52
CA ILE A 155 7.13 9.38 -0.39
C ILE A 155 5.91 8.91 0.40
N GLU A 156 4.89 9.77 0.49
CA GLU A 156 3.61 9.39 1.12
C GLU A 156 2.94 8.29 0.30
N ILE A 157 2.58 7.21 0.97
CA ILE A 157 1.93 6.06 0.34
C ILE A 157 0.48 5.91 0.77
N GLU A 158 0.15 6.39 1.97
CA GLU A 158 -1.22 6.38 2.47
C GLU A 158 -1.40 7.44 3.55
N SER A 159 -2.58 8.05 3.61
CA SER A 159 -2.98 8.91 4.73
C SER A 159 -4.43 8.64 5.12
N LEU A 160 -4.71 8.79 6.41
CA LEU A 160 -6.02 8.57 7.00
C LEU A 160 -6.32 9.69 8.00
N ASN A 161 -7.54 10.22 7.93
CA ASN A 161 -8.06 11.14 8.95
C ASN A 161 -9.33 10.54 9.58
N CYS A 162 -9.18 9.98 10.76
CA CYS A 162 -10.26 9.28 11.45
C CYS A 162 -11.47 10.15 11.81
N GLU A 163 -11.36 11.49 11.78
CA GLU A 163 -12.49 12.39 12.03
C GLU A 163 -13.31 12.70 10.79
N THR A 164 -12.70 12.63 9.60
CA THR A 164 -13.35 13.05 8.35
C THR A 164 -13.70 11.90 7.43
N ASP A 165 -12.94 10.81 7.52
CA ASP A 165 -13.06 9.70 6.59
C ASP A 165 -14.24 8.79 6.96
N THR A 166 -14.97 8.36 5.95
CA THR A 166 -16.10 7.45 6.13
C THR A 166 -15.56 6.06 6.49
N ASN A 167 -16.22 5.34 7.40
CA ASN A 167 -15.79 4.03 7.89
C ASN A 167 -14.39 4.04 8.54
N SER A 168 -14.04 5.14 9.21
CA SER A 168 -12.73 5.36 9.80
C SER A 168 -12.28 4.25 10.76
N ASN A 169 -13.19 3.54 11.42
CA ASN A 169 -12.88 2.38 12.27
C ASN A 169 -12.28 1.21 11.46
N TYR A 170 -12.86 0.91 10.29
CA TYR A 170 -12.31 -0.09 9.38
C TYR A 170 -10.97 0.38 8.80
N LEU A 171 -10.92 1.62 8.31
CA LEU A 171 -9.72 2.19 7.72
C LEU A 171 -8.55 2.26 8.71
N LEU A 172 -8.82 2.55 9.99
CA LEU A 172 -7.78 2.53 11.02
C LEU A 172 -7.21 1.13 11.24
N LEU A 173 -8.06 0.13 11.32
CA LEU A 173 -7.61 -1.26 11.46
C LEU A 173 -6.78 -1.69 10.25
N ASP A 174 -7.25 -1.36 9.04
CA ASP A 174 -6.58 -1.68 7.80
C ASP A 174 -5.21 -0.98 7.70
N PHE A 175 -5.15 0.32 7.98
CA PHE A 175 -3.92 1.09 8.01
C PHE A 175 -2.88 0.52 8.99
N LEU A 176 -3.30 0.26 10.23
CA LEU A 176 -2.41 -0.27 11.26
C LEU A 176 -1.89 -1.67 10.91
N ASP A 177 -2.77 -2.52 10.44
CA ASP A 177 -2.43 -3.86 10.02
C ASP A 177 -1.47 -3.86 8.82
N LYS A 178 -1.72 -3.01 7.83
CA LYS A 178 -0.97 -2.86 6.61
C LYS A 178 0.45 -2.30 6.83
N HIS A 179 0.58 -1.27 7.65
CA HIS A 179 1.84 -0.56 7.82
C HIS A 179 2.65 -1.00 9.04
N LEU A 180 2.02 -1.59 10.04
CA LEU A 180 2.67 -1.99 11.28
C LEU A 180 2.73 -3.51 11.47
N GLY A 181 1.75 -4.23 10.97
CA GLY A 181 1.53 -5.62 11.34
C GLY A 181 1.95 -6.68 10.34
N ARG A 182 2.15 -6.35 9.08
CA ARG A 182 1.96 -7.34 8.03
C ARG A 182 3.12 -7.67 7.11
N ILE A 183 4.33 -7.30 7.35
CA ILE A 183 5.41 -7.74 6.47
C ILE A 183 5.58 -9.26 6.59
N GLY A 184 5.10 -10.01 5.57
CA GLY A 184 5.27 -11.47 5.47
C GLY A 184 4.50 -12.29 6.50
N SER A 185 3.45 -11.76 7.11
CA SER A 185 2.71 -12.45 8.17
C SER A 185 1.23 -12.72 7.85
N ARG A 186 0.70 -12.10 6.80
CA ARG A 186 -0.71 -12.29 6.41
C ARG A 186 -0.90 -13.58 5.65
N LEU A 187 -1.92 -14.34 6.03
CA LEU A 187 -2.31 -15.52 5.28
C LEU A 187 -2.80 -15.13 3.88
N ILE A 188 -2.22 -15.73 2.85
CA ILE A 188 -2.64 -15.55 1.47
C ILE A 188 -3.84 -16.46 1.19
N ASN A 189 -5.02 -15.86 1.04
CA ASN A 189 -6.27 -16.55 0.69
C ASN A 189 -7.17 -15.63 -0.14
N ALA A 190 -8.22 -16.18 -0.76
CA ALA A 190 -9.13 -15.45 -1.64
C ALA A 190 -9.84 -14.29 -0.92
N GLU A 191 -10.21 -14.47 0.33
CA GLU A 191 -10.90 -13.45 1.16
C GLU A 191 -9.97 -12.26 1.44
N SER A 192 -8.74 -12.54 1.87
CA SER A 192 -7.73 -11.50 2.13
C SER A 192 -7.39 -10.70 0.88
N ILE A 193 -7.18 -11.39 -0.24
CA ILE A 193 -6.87 -10.76 -1.54
C ILE A 193 -8.04 -9.90 -2.00
N ASN A 194 -9.27 -10.39 -1.92
CA ASN A 194 -10.45 -9.61 -2.31
C ASN A 194 -10.64 -8.38 -1.42
N SER A 195 -10.42 -8.51 -0.11
CA SER A 195 -10.53 -7.39 0.82
C SER A 195 -9.49 -6.29 0.55
N ASP A 196 -8.25 -6.67 0.26
CA ASP A 196 -7.16 -5.70 0.11
C ASP A 196 -7.09 -5.10 -1.31
N LEU A 197 -7.44 -5.89 -2.31
CA LEU A 197 -7.22 -5.58 -3.73
C LEU A 197 -8.48 -5.72 -4.59
N GLY A 198 -9.63 -6.13 -4.04
CA GLY A 198 -10.90 -6.19 -4.75
C GLY A 198 -11.50 -4.80 -5.00
N PHE A 199 -12.65 -4.75 -5.69
CA PHE A 199 -13.29 -3.49 -6.10
C PHE A 199 -13.70 -2.58 -4.92
N ASP A 200 -14.00 -3.15 -3.77
CA ASP A 200 -14.35 -2.42 -2.55
C ASP A 200 -13.11 -1.95 -1.76
N SER A 201 -11.89 -2.31 -2.20
CA SER A 201 -10.65 -1.87 -1.55
C SER A 201 -10.40 -0.38 -1.75
N SER A 202 -9.67 0.25 -0.83
CA SER A 202 -9.25 1.66 -0.96
C SER A 202 -8.42 1.88 -2.22
N LEU A 203 -7.60 0.89 -2.60
CA LEU A 203 -6.80 0.94 -3.81
C LEU A 203 -7.66 1.00 -5.08
N ALA A 204 -8.67 0.13 -5.21
CA ALA A 204 -9.57 0.13 -6.35
C ALA A 204 -10.38 1.44 -6.44
N GLN A 205 -10.89 1.90 -5.29
CA GLN A 205 -11.66 3.14 -5.20
C GLN A 205 -10.85 4.39 -5.57
N GLU A 206 -9.54 4.38 -5.34
CA GLU A 206 -8.65 5.46 -5.75
C GLU A 206 -8.29 5.36 -7.25
N TYR A 207 -7.86 4.18 -7.71
CA TYR A 207 -7.22 4.06 -9.02
C TYR A 207 -8.18 3.80 -10.19
N ILE A 208 -9.32 3.15 -9.99
CA ILE A 208 -10.29 2.94 -11.07
C ILE A 208 -10.78 4.27 -11.67
N PRO A 209 -11.17 5.29 -10.88
CA PRO A 209 -11.53 6.59 -11.43
C PRO A 209 -10.39 7.29 -12.18
N ARG A 210 -9.15 7.20 -11.67
CA ARG A 210 -7.96 7.79 -12.31
C ARG A 210 -7.65 7.11 -13.65
N LEU A 211 -7.74 5.77 -13.71
CA LEU A 211 -7.60 5.00 -14.94
C LEU A 211 -8.70 5.33 -15.95
N THR A 212 -9.93 5.50 -15.49
CA THR A 212 -11.07 5.89 -16.33
C THR A 212 -10.86 7.25 -16.96
N GLN A 213 -10.45 8.25 -16.17
CA GLN A 213 -10.12 9.58 -16.67
C GLN A 213 -8.98 9.51 -17.71
N ALA A 214 -7.94 8.78 -17.40
CA ALA A 214 -6.80 8.62 -18.29
C ALA A 214 -7.18 7.93 -19.63
N LEU A 215 -8.08 6.95 -19.60
CA LEU A 215 -8.63 6.31 -20.80
C LEU A 215 -9.42 7.32 -21.65
N GLN A 216 -10.21 8.19 -21.04
CA GLN A 216 -10.94 9.26 -21.73
C GLN A 216 -9.98 10.23 -22.43
N GLU A 217 -8.95 10.70 -21.73
CA GLU A 217 -7.94 11.59 -22.30
C GLU A 217 -7.20 10.99 -23.51
N ILE A 218 -6.89 9.69 -23.47
CA ILE A 218 -6.31 9.01 -24.63
C ILE A 218 -7.33 8.89 -25.78
N SER A 219 -8.57 8.56 -25.46
CA SER A 219 -9.61 8.44 -26.49
C SER A 219 -9.85 9.77 -27.23
N GLU A 220 -9.68 10.89 -26.55
CA GLU A 220 -9.74 12.23 -27.16
C GLU A 220 -8.48 12.58 -27.95
N SER A 221 -7.29 12.24 -27.44
CA SER A 221 -6.01 12.61 -28.05
C SER A 221 -5.60 11.70 -29.22
N LYS A 222 -6.03 10.43 -29.21
CA LYS A 222 -5.68 9.40 -30.20
C LYS A 222 -6.90 8.56 -30.61
N PRO A 223 -7.91 9.14 -31.26
CA PRO A 223 -9.17 8.46 -31.54
C PRO A 223 -9.01 7.22 -32.41
N GLU A 224 -8.14 7.22 -33.41
CA GLU A 224 -7.92 6.05 -34.29
C GLU A 224 -7.38 4.85 -33.50
N TYR A 225 -6.49 5.11 -32.54
CA TYR A 225 -5.93 4.07 -31.69
C TYR A 225 -6.96 3.54 -30.68
N SER A 226 -7.79 4.43 -30.14
CA SER A 226 -8.90 4.07 -29.26
C SER A 226 -9.91 3.16 -29.98
N GLU A 227 -10.29 3.47 -31.21
CA GLU A 227 -11.20 2.63 -32.02
C GLU A 227 -10.59 1.25 -32.33
N LEU A 228 -9.29 1.17 -32.57
CA LEU A 228 -8.62 -0.11 -32.75
C LEU A 228 -8.74 -1.00 -31.50
N ILE A 229 -8.46 -0.44 -30.33
CA ILE A 229 -8.56 -1.17 -29.03
C ILE A 229 -10.00 -1.61 -28.76
N LYS A 230 -10.97 -0.73 -28.96
CA LYS A 230 -12.40 -1.09 -28.84
C LYS A 230 -12.78 -2.25 -29.77
N SER A 231 -12.30 -2.23 -31.00
CA SER A 231 -12.55 -3.30 -31.95
C SER A 231 -11.94 -4.64 -31.54
N VAL A 232 -10.72 -4.63 -30.99
CA VAL A 232 -10.06 -5.85 -30.49
C VAL A 232 -10.78 -6.37 -29.24
N TRP A 233 -11.13 -5.48 -28.31
CA TRP A 233 -11.89 -5.82 -27.10
C TRP A 233 -13.26 -6.42 -27.42
N ASN A 234 -14.01 -5.79 -28.31
CA ASN A 234 -15.33 -6.28 -28.72
C ASN A 234 -15.26 -7.68 -29.31
N ARG A 235 -14.24 -7.96 -30.16
CA ARG A 235 -14.02 -9.31 -30.69
C ARG A 235 -13.73 -10.34 -29.60
N PHE A 236 -12.92 -9.97 -28.62
CA PHE A 236 -12.63 -10.83 -27.48
C PHE A 236 -13.87 -11.14 -26.66
N VAL A 237 -14.62 -10.12 -26.23
CA VAL A 237 -15.83 -10.29 -25.42
C VAL A 237 -16.90 -11.09 -26.15
N ASN A 238 -17.11 -10.82 -27.46
CA ASN A 238 -18.07 -11.55 -28.26
C ASN A 238 -17.67 -13.03 -28.46
N SER A 239 -16.37 -13.34 -28.49
CA SER A 239 -15.90 -14.73 -28.57
C SER A 239 -16.21 -15.54 -27.30
N ILE A 240 -16.26 -14.88 -26.14
CA ILE A 240 -16.57 -15.52 -24.84
C ILE A 240 -18.07 -15.64 -24.65
N ARG A 241 -18.86 -14.63 -25.05
CA ARG A 241 -20.31 -14.58 -24.79
C ARG A 241 -21.18 -15.38 -25.74
N GLU A 242 -20.63 -16.01 -26.76
CA GLU A 242 -21.37 -16.74 -27.82
C GLU A 242 -22.52 -15.91 -28.47
N SER A 243 -22.55 -14.60 -28.30
CA SER A 243 -23.56 -13.69 -28.81
C SER A 243 -22.92 -12.45 -29.44
N GLU A 244 -23.27 -12.15 -30.68
CA GLU A 244 -22.89 -10.88 -31.31
C GLU A 244 -23.75 -9.77 -30.76
N THR A 245 -23.20 -8.97 -29.83
CA THR A 245 -23.76 -7.67 -29.45
C THR A 245 -22.96 -6.58 -30.16
N GLU A 246 -23.62 -5.69 -30.86
CA GLU A 246 -22.99 -4.67 -31.73
C GLU A 246 -22.10 -3.70 -30.97
N ASP A 247 -22.22 -3.58 -29.64
CA ASP A 247 -21.37 -2.70 -28.84
C ASP A 247 -21.12 -3.31 -27.45
N ALA A 248 -20.06 -4.14 -27.34
CA ALA A 248 -19.66 -4.77 -26.07
C ALA A 248 -18.65 -3.91 -25.28
N PHE A 249 -18.17 -2.79 -25.83
CA PHE A 249 -17.21 -1.94 -25.16
C PHE A 249 -17.91 -1.02 -24.16
N ASN A 250 -17.70 -1.32 -22.88
CA ASN A 250 -18.06 -0.48 -21.75
C ASN A 250 -16.78 -0.02 -21.06
N VAL A 251 -16.60 1.28 -20.89
CA VAL A 251 -15.39 1.89 -20.31
C VAL A 251 -15.15 1.39 -18.88
N GLU A 252 -16.20 1.37 -18.08
CA GLU A 252 -16.13 0.92 -16.68
C GLU A 252 -15.71 -0.56 -16.62
N PHE A 253 -16.36 -1.42 -17.37
CA PHE A 253 -16.02 -2.83 -17.46
C PHE A 253 -14.57 -3.03 -17.95
N TYR A 254 -14.15 -2.30 -18.96
CA TYR A 254 -12.78 -2.40 -19.48
C TYR A 254 -11.72 -1.97 -18.46
N VAL A 255 -11.97 -0.89 -17.71
CA VAL A 255 -11.05 -0.40 -16.69
C VAL A 255 -11.00 -1.36 -15.50
N ASN A 256 -12.14 -1.90 -15.09
CA ASN A 256 -12.23 -2.90 -14.03
C ASN A 256 -11.42 -4.16 -14.37
N GLU A 257 -11.58 -4.68 -15.58
CA GLU A 257 -10.81 -5.83 -16.06
C GLU A 257 -9.30 -5.53 -16.16
N TYR A 258 -8.94 -4.31 -16.55
CA TYR A 258 -7.55 -3.89 -16.56
C TYR A 258 -6.97 -3.89 -15.13
N TYR A 259 -7.69 -3.32 -14.18
CA TYR A 259 -7.28 -3.28 -12.77
C TYR A 259 -7.09 -4.70 -12.22
N LEU A 260 -8.10 -5.56 -12.33
CA LEU A 260 -8.03 -6.95 -11.85
C LEU A 260 -6.91 -7.76 -12.53
N THR A 261 -6.75 -7.60 -13.83
CA THR A 261 -5.67 -8.27 -14.56
C THR A 261 -4.30 -7.80 -14.07
N THR A 262 -4.16 -6.53 -13.74
CA THR A 262 -2.92 -5.99 -13.17
C THR A 262 -2.64 -6.59 -11.79
N VAL A 263 -3.63 -6.59 -10.89
CA VAL A 263 -3.52 -7.25 -9.58
C VAL A 263 -3.14 -8.72 -9.72
N ALA A 264 -3.81 -9.45 -10.62
CA ALA A 264 -3.54 -10.86 -10.86
C ALA A 264 -2.10 -11.12 -11.35
N LYS A 265 -1.59 -10.29 -12.26
CA LYS A 265 -0.19 -10.40 -12.74
C LYS A 265 0.81 -10.25 -11.61
N PHE A 266 0.64 -9.24 -10.76
CA PHE A 266 1.55 -8.98 -9.64
C PHE A 266 1.46 -10.04 -8.55
N LEU A 267 0.25 -10.52 -8.23
CA LEU A 267 0.07 -11.63 -7.30
C LEU A 267 0.74 -12.91 -7.82
N CYS A 268 0.51 -13.28 -9.09
CA CYS A 268 1.17 -14.42 -9.72
C CYS A 268 2.71 -14.28 -9.72
N ALA A 269 3.22 -13.09 -9.99
CA ALA A 269 4.66 -12.84 -10.01
C ALA A 269 5.28 -13.08 -8.61
N ASN A 270 4.64 -12.58 -7.54
CA ASN A 270 5.10 -12.80 -6.16
C ASN A 270 5.01 -14.28 -5.75
N VAL A 271 3.92 -14.96 -6.10
CA VAL A 271 3.78 -16.41 -5.84
C VAL A 271 4.88 -17.21 -6.54
N ILE A 272 5.15 -16.94 -7.82
CA ILE A 272 6.21 -17.60 -8.59
C ILE A 272 7.60 -17.30 -7.99
N ASN A 273 7.80 -16.09 -7.48
CA ASN A 273 9.06 -15.70 -6.85
C ASN A 273 9.23 -16.29 -5.44
N GLY A 274 8.13 -16.70 -4.80
CA GLY A 274 8.10 -17.25 -3.43
C GLY A 274 8.27 -16.19 -2.33
N ASN A 275 8.30 -14.92 -2.68
CA ASN A 275 8.32 -13.78 -1.76
C ASN A 275 7.87 -12.50 -2.49
N ALA A 276 7.63 -11.43 -1.74
CA ALA A 276 7.33 -10.14 -2.34
C ALA A 276 8.50 -9.64 -3.20
N LEU A 277 8.16 -9.14 -4.38
CA LEU A 277 9.12 -8.53 -5.30
C LEU A 277 9.40 -7.08 -4.90
N ILE A 278 10.58 -6.58 -5.28
CA ILE A 278 10.96 -5.19 -5.12
C ILE A 278 10.15 -4.35 -6.13
N SER A 279 9.62 -3.21 -5.68
CA SER A 279 8.91 -2.29 -6.56
C SER A 279 9.89 -1.39 -7.29
N ASP A 280 10.51 -1.89 -8.37
CA ASP A 280 11.19 -1.00 -9.31
C ASP A 280 10.44 -0.94 -10.64
N THR A 281 10.57 0.18 -11.35
CA THR A 281 9.87 0.44 -12.60
C THR A 281 10.19 -0.62 -13.66
N GLY A 282 11.43 -1.08 -13.76
CA GLY A 282 11.84 -2.08 -14.74
C GLY A 282 11.23 -3.45 -14.49
N GLU A 283 11.13 -3.86 -13.22
CA GLU A 283 10.47 -5.11 -12.85
C GLU A 283 8.95 -4.99 -13.03
N ALA A 284 8.34 -3.87 -12.67
CA ALA A 284 6.93 -3.62 -12.90
C ALA A 284 6.58 -3.70 -14.39
N GLU A 285 7.36 -3.07 -15.26
CA GLU A 285 7.19 -3.15 -16.71
C GLU A 285 7.34 -4.59 -17.23
N SER A 286 8.32 -5.33 -16.71
CA SER A 286 8.55 -6.74 -17.09
C SER A 286 7.39 -7.64 -16.69
N ILE A 287 6.74 -7.38 -15.55
CA ILE A 287 5.53 -8.10 -15.12
C ILE A 287 4.34 -7.72 -16.02
N LEU A 288 4.13 -6.43 -16.24
CA LEU A 288 3.01 -5.93 -17.04
C LEU A 288 3.03 -6.47 -18.48
N ASN A 289 4.19 -6.49 -19.13
CA ASN A 289 4.35 -6.96 -20.50
C ASN A 289 4.54 -8.48 -20.63
N GLY A 290 4.68 -9.20 -19.51
CA GLY A 290 4.80 -10.65 -19.45
C GLY A 290 6.22 -11.20 -19.61
N ASP A 291 7.24 -10.36 -19.75
CA ASP A 291 8.63 -10.83 -19.90
C ASP A 291 9.15 -11.49 -18.62
N PHE A 292 8.71 -11.01 -17.45
CA PHE A 292 8.96 -11.65 -16.16
C PHE A 292 8.58 -13.14 -16.16
N PHE A 293 7.41 -13.46 -16.70
CA PHE A 293 6.87 -14.82 -16.76
C PHE A 293 7.60 -15.66 -17.79
N LYS A 294 7.84 -15.12 -18.99
CA LYS A 294 8.57 -15.81 -20.06
C LYS A 294 9.97 -16.23 -19.64
N LEU A 295 10.70 -15.36 -18.95
CA LEU A 295 12.04 -15.65 -18.42
C LEU A 295 12.06 -16.79 -17.40
N ARG A 296 10.92 -17.07 -16.75
CA ARG A 296 10.73 -18.15 -15.78
C ARG A 296 10.05 -19.38 -16.35
N GLY A 297 9.87 -19.45 -17.70
CA GLY A 297 9.33 -20.59 -18.39
C GLY A 297 7.80 -20.60 -18.53
N TYR A 298 7.13 -19.53 -18.13
CA TYR A 298 5.67 -19.39 -18.26
C TYR A 298 5.33 -18.57 -19.52
N ALA A 299 5.30 -19.20 -20.68
CA ALA A 299 5.23 -18.51 -21.97
C ALA A 299 3.87 -17.82 -22.24
N ASN A 300 2.78 -18.29 -21.62
CA ASN A 300 1.41 -17.93 -22.04
C ASN A 300 0.62 -17.19 -20.92
N VAL A 301 1.28 -16.55 -19.98
CA VAL A 301 0.60 -15.78 -18.94
C VAL A 301 0.02 -14.47 -19.48
N VAL A 302 0.63 -13.93 -20.54
CA VAL A 302 0.16 -12.74 -21.25
C VAL A 302 0.14 -13.04 -22.74
N GLU A 303 -0.93 -13.72 -23.21
CA GLU A 303 -1.08 -14.08 -24.63
C GLU A 303 -1.58 -12.93 -25.49
N TYR A 304 -2.49 -12.12 -24.95
CA TYR A 304 -3.10 -10.98 -25.65
C TYR A 304 -3.03 -9.75 -24.78
N ASP A 305 -2.25 -8.78 -25.23
CA ASP A 305 -2.15 -7.51 -24.53
C ASP A 305 -3.27 -6.56 -24.98
N PHE A 306 -4.51 -6.84 -24.56
CA PHE A 306 -5.65 -5.94 -24.78
C PHE A 306 -5.47 -4.59 -24.10
N PHE A 307 -4.58 -4.53 -23.12
CA PHE A 307 -4.36 -3.39 -22.24
C PHE A 307 -3.01 -2.71 -22.43
N GLY A 308 -2.16 -3.19 -23.34
CA GLY A 308 -0.79 -2.68 -23.53
C GLY A 308 -0.73 -1.21 -23.90
N TRP A 309 -1.77 -0.69 -24.54
CA TRP A 309 -1.84 0.72 -24.88
C TRP A 309 -1.97 1.64 -23.65
N LEU A 310 -2.51 1.16 -22.54
CA LEU A 310 -2.55 1.87 -21.28
C LEU A 310 -1.17 2.05 -20.65
N ASN A 311 -0.21 1.20 -21.03
CA ASN A 311 1.18 1.33 -20.60
C ASN A 311 1.97 2.40 -21.40
N ASN A 312 1.35 3.03 -22.40
CA ASN A 312 1.95 4.10 -23.16
C ASN A 312 1.64 5.49 -22.56
N LEU A 313 2.54 6.44 -22.76
CA LEU A 313 2.34 7.84 -22.32
C LEU A 313 1.03 8.44 -22.88
N PRO A 314 0.27 9.20 -22.09
CA PRO A 314 0.66 9.85 -20.81
C PRO A 314 0.32 9.07 -19.53
N ILE A 315 -0.31 7.90 -19.60
CA ILE A 315 -0.82 7.13 -18.46
C ILE A 315 0.28 6.36 -17.72
N HIS A 316 1.41 6.15 -18.34
CA HIS A 316 2.48 5.28 -17.82
C HIS A 316 2.81 5.56 -16.33
N SER A 317 2.93 6.83 -15.94
CA SER A 317 3.22 7.19 -14.55
C SER A 317 2.13 6.75 -13.56
N THR A 318 0.86 6.90 -13.93
CA THR A 318 -0.28 6.46 -13.09
C THR A 318 -0.30 4.95 -12.93
N ILE A 319 0.04 4.21 -14.00
CA ILE A 319 0.09 2.75 -13.96
C ILE A 319 1.26 2.28 -13.11
N ILE A 320 2.44 2.88 -13.24
CA ILE A 320 3.58 2.53 -12.38
C ILE A 320 3.26 2.82 -10.92
N GLU A 321 2.69 3.97 -10.60
CA GLU A 321 2.23 4.30 -9.25
C GLU A 321 1.25 3.24 -8.70
N LEU A 322 0.27 2.82 -9.51
CA LEU A 322 -0.65 1.74 -9.15
C LEU A 322 0.10 0.43 -8.85
N THR A 323 1.06 0.05 -9.69
CA THR A 323 1.82 -1.19 -9.48
C THR A 323 2.66 -1.15 -8.22
N GLU A 324 3.23 0.01 -7.86
CA GLU A 324 3.95 0.22 -6.61
C GLU A 324 3.02 0.05 -5.40
N LYS A 325 1.80 0.57 -5.47
CA LYS A 325 0.78 0.40 -4.41
C LYS A 325 0.34 -1.06 -4.28
N ILE A 326 0.04 -1.74 -5.40
CA ILE A 326 -0.27 -3.17 -5.41
C ILE A 326 0.85 -3.98 -4.75
N GLN A 327 2.11 -3.72 -5.11
CA GLN A 327 3.25 -4.44 -4.52
C GLN A 327 3.41 -4.14 -3.03
N LEU A 328 3.10 -2.93 -2.60
CA LEU A 328 3.12 -2.59 -1.18
C LEU A 328 2.12 -3.46 -0.39
N ASP A 329 0.90 -3.60 -0.89
CA ASP A 329 -0.12 -4.44 -0.25
C ASP A 329 0.27 -5.92 -0.29
N LEU A 330 0.79 -6.38 -1.42
CA LEU A 330 1.24 -7.77 -1.60
C LEU A 330 2.43 -8.16 -0.70
N ARG A 331 3.23 -7.22 -0.20
CA ARG A 331 4.30 -7.49 0.79
C ARG A 331 3.78 -8.00 2.13
N ALA A 332 2.53 -7.73 2.44
CA ALA A 332 1.91 -8.18 3.67
C ALA A 332 1.81 -9.71 3.77
N TYR A 333 1.77 -10.40 2.63
CA TYR A 333 1.43 -11.82 2.57
C TYR A 333 2.63 -12.75 2.79
N ASP A 334 2.37 -13.88 3.46
CA ASP A 334 3.32 -14.98 3.62
C ASP A 334 3.27 -15.93 2.43
N TYR A 335 4.25 -15.84 1.54
CA TYR A 335 4.39 -16.69 0.36
C TYR A 335 5.08 -18.03 0.65
N SER A 336 5.54 -18.29 1.88
CA SER A 336 6.17 -19.56 2.27
C SER A 336 5.16 -20.70 2.42
N LEU A 337 3.88 -20.36 2.58
CA LEU A 337 2.80 -21.33 2.75
C LEU A 337 2.32 -21.85 1.40
N THR A 338 1.97 -23.16 1.37
CA THR A 338 1.38 -23.76 0.17
C THR A 338 -0.05 -23.26 -0.02
N ILE A 339 -0.29 -22.57 -1.13
CA ILE A 339 -1.62 -22.11 -1.50
C ILE A 339 -2.42 -23.30 -2.04
N GLN A 340 -3.57 -23.58 -1.43
CA GLN A 340 -4.41 -24.73 -1.77
C GLN A 340 -5.79 -24.33 -2.33
N GLU A 341 -6.03 -23.04 -2.53
CA GLU A 341 -7.31 -22.52 -2.99
C GLU A 341 -7.15 -21.64 -4.24
N ASP A 342 -8.26 -21.38 -4.92
CA ASP A 342 -8.32 -20.41 -6.01
C ASP A 342 -8.34 -19.00 -5.44
N LEU A 343 -7.19 -18.33 -5.46
CA LEU A 343 -7.03 -16.97 -4.92
C LEU A 343 -7.87 -15.93 -5.67
N PHE A 344 -8.30 -16.25 -6.88
CA PHE A 344 -9.04 -15.32 -7.74
C PHE A 344 -10.55 -15.54 -7.70
N SER A 345 -11.03 -16.59 -7.02
CA SER A 345 -12.45 -16.96 -6.98
C SER A 345 -13.38 -15.83 -6.56
N ASN A 346 -12.93 -14.97 -5.65
CA ASN A 346 -13.72 -13.84 -5.16
C ASN A 346 -13.45 -12.54 -5.95
N LEU A 347 -12.27 -12.38 -6.55
CA LEU A 347 -11.90 -11.19 -7.34
C LEU A 347 -12.68 -11.07 -8.66
N PHE A 348 -13.01 -12.21 -9.27
CA PHE A 348 -13.66 -12.29 -10.58
C PHE A 348 -15.13 -12.73 -10.52
N SER A 349 -15.72 -12.84 -9.34
CA SER A 349 -17.08 -13.35 -9.15
C SER A 349 -18.18 -12.28 -8.98
N GLU A 350 -17.87 -10.98 -9.14
CA GLU A 350 -18.85 -9.89 -9.04
C GLU A 350 -19.34 -9.39 -10.41
#